data_6221e316e1d9c67345eb25ce1ba9d3fd
#
_entry.id   6221e316e1d9c67345eb25ce1ba9d3fd
#
_cell.length_a   1.000
_cell.length_b   1.000
_cell.length_c   1.000
_cell.angle_alpha   90.00
_cell.angle_beta   90.00
_cell.angle_gamma   90.00
#
_symmetry.space_group_name_H-M   'P 1'
#
loop_
_entity.id
_entity.type
_entity.pdbx_description
1 polymer ?
#
loop_
_entity_poly.entity_id
_entity_poly.type
_entity_poly.pdbx_seq_one_letter_code
_entity_poly.pdbx_strand_id
1 'polypeptide(L)'
;MKNLTLENLTKVCGGVYFGPSDKLEQEVSSITTDSRKAEAGTLFVPIVGERVDAHKFIPQVMEAGALATLSERILENADFPYIKVESSLQAVKDIAEFYLQQLQIPVVGITGSVGKTSTKEVIASVLKEKYRTLKTQGNFNNELGLPLTVFRLRDEDEIAVLEMGISDFGEMTRLAKIARPNTCVITNIGTCHLENLGDRDGVLKAKTEIFKYLQKDGHIVLNGDDDKLCMVKEYEGIKPVFFGMEADKDVYADEITSRGLKGMTCRIHIGGESFMADIPMPGIHMVYNALAATAVGRIYGLTLEQIRHGIETL
;
A
#
# COMPACT_ATOMS: atom_id res chain seq x y z
N MET A 1 14.21 10.11 -9.37
CA MET A 1 13.52 8.80 -9.14
C MET A 1 14.12 7.81 -10.13
N LYS A 2 14.68 6.72 -9.63
CA LYS A 2 15.44 5.76 -10.42
C LYS A 2 14.70 5.28 -11.67
N ASN A 3 15.33 5.41 -12.84
CA ASN A 3 14.84 4.93 -14.14
C ASN A 3 13.53 5.60 -14.65
N LEU A 4 13.03 6.64 -14.00
CA LEU A 4 11.87 7.41 -14.46
C LEU A 4 12.30 8.54 -15.41
N THR A 5 12.93 8.18 -16.53
CA THR A 5 13.22 9.10 -17.63
C THR A 5 11.94 9.43 -18.41
N LEU A 6 11.89 10.59 -19.09
CA LEU A 6 10.72 10.94 -19.92
C LEU A 6 10.48 9.90 -21.03
N GLU A 7 11.54 9.26 -21.54
CA GLU A 7 11.42 8.17 -22.50
C GLU A 7 10.70 6.94 -21.90
N ASN A 8 11.15 6.49 -20.72
CA ASN A 8 10.54 5.36 -20.04
C ASN A 8 9.09 5.65 -19.63
N LEU A 9 8.83 6.85 -19.10
CA LEU A 9 7.48 7.30 -18.78
C LEU A 9 6.56 7.28 -19.99
N THR A 10 7.04 7.77 -21.15
CA THR A 10 6.29 7.74 -22.41
C THR A 10 5.92 6.31 -22.80
N LYS A 11 6.88 5.38 -22.75
CA LYS A 11 6.67 3.95 -23.08
C LYS A 11 5.68 3.30 -22.11
N VAL A 12 5.87 3.52 -20.81
CA VAL A 12 5.05 2.91 -19.75
C VAL A 12 3.59 3.35 -19.82
N CYS A 13 3.34 4.64 -20.10
CA CYS A 13 1.99 5.18 -20.24
C CYS A 13 1.35 4.89 -21.61
N GLY A 14 2.07 4.29 -22.56
CA GLY A 14 1.60 4.18 -23.95
C GLY A 14 1.32 5.53 -24.58
N GLY A 15 2.03 6.59 -24.16
CA GLY A 15 1.80 7.97 -24.56
C GLY A 15 2.63 8.40 -25.79
N VAL A 16 2.46 9.66 -26.15
CA VAL A 16 3.26 10.32 -27.20
C VAL A 16 3.98 11.52 -26.58
N TYR A 17 5.29 11.51 -26.70
CA TYR A 17 6.13 12.61 -26.20
C TYR A 17 6.13 13.80 -27.15
N PHE A 18 6.02 15.00 -26.60
CA PHE A 18 6.17 16.29 -27.26
C PHE A 18 7.20 17.11 -26.51
N GLY A 19 8.26 17.52 -27.18
CA GLY A 19 9.33 18.33 -26.59
C GLY A 19 10.69 18.08 -27.24
N PRO A 20 11.75 18.73 -26.73
CA PRO A 20 13.12 18.54 -27.21
C PRO A 20 13.62 17.10 -26.95
N SER A 21 14.28 16.49 -27.92
CA SER A 21 14.78 15.11 -27.82
C SER A 21 15.87 14.91 -26.75
N ASP A 22 16.64 15.94 -26.45
CA ASP A 22 17.68 15.95 -25.41
C ASP A 22 17.10 15.87 -23.97
N LYS A 23 15.79 16.07 -23.81
CA LYS A 23 15.09 15.90 -22.54
C LYS A 23 14.63 14.47 -22.26
N LEU A 24 14.55 13.61 -23.27
CA LEU A 24 14.01 12.25 -23.13
C LEU A 24 14.74 11.41 -22.08
N GLU A 25 16.05 11.57 -21.95
CA GLU A 25 16.87 10.83 -20.96
C GLU A 25 16.84 11.44 -19.56
N GLN A 26 16.20 12.59 -19.38
CA GLN A 26 16.13 13.23 -18.05
C GLN A 26 15.17 12.48 -17.15
N GLU A 27 15.65 12.17 -15.94
CA GLU A 27 14.86 11.57 -14.89
C GLU A 27 14.05 12.61 -14.12
N VAL A 28 12.80 12.28 -13.80
CA VAL A 28 12.00 13.10 -12.89
C VAL A 28 12.46 12.92 -11.44
N SER A 29 12.44 14.01 -10.67
CA SER A 29 12.78 14.01 -9.24
C SER A 29 11.58 13.60 -8.37
N SER A 30 10.38 13.96 -8.82
CA SER A 30 9.11 13.69 -8.11
C SER A 30 7.95 13.60 -9.10
N ILE A 31 6.83 13.03 -8.64
CA ILE A 31 5.57 12.98 -9.38
C ILE A 31 4.47 13.50 -8.47
N THR A 32 3.66 14.43 -8.96
CA THR A 32 2.56 14.99 -8.19
C THR A 32 1.31 15.24 -9.04
N THR A 33 0.15 15.11 -8.41
CA THR A 33 -1.15 15.55 -8.96
C THR A 33 -1.62 16.88 -8.35
N ASP A 34 -0.88 17.40 -7.37
CA ASP A 34 -1.17 18.67 -6.69
C ASP A 34 -0.24 19.76 -7.25
N SER A 35 -0.82 20.71 -8.00
CA SER A 35 -0.06 21.82 -8.62
C SER A 35 0.73 22.69 -7.63
N ARG A 36 0.33 22.71 -6.36
CA ARG A 36 1.00 23.48 -5.28
C ARG A 36 2.29 22.83 -4.80
N LYS A 37 2.51 21.55 -5.14
CA LYS A 37 3.69 20.74 -4.77
C LYS A 37 4.67 20.57 -5.91
N ALA A 38 4.40 21.21 -7.04
CA ALA A 38 5.32 21.17 -8.16
C ALA A 38 6.58 21.96 -7.85
N GLU A 39 7.72 21.36 -8.16
CA GLU A 39 9.06 21.90 -7.96
C GLU A 39 9.97 21.51 -9.13
N ALA A 40 11.23 21.98 -9.11
CA ALA A 40 12.18 21.65 -10.17
C ALA A 40 12.34 20.13 -10.36
N GLY A 41 12.23 19.66 -11.61
CA GLY A 41 12.34 18.26 -11.97
C GLY A 41 11.07 17.40 -11.75
N THR A 42 9.95 18.00 -11.31
CA THR A 42 8.67 17.29 -11.14
C THR A 42 8.04 16.87 -12.47
N LEU A 43 7.45 15.68 -12.52
CA LEU A 43 6.39 15.33 -13.48
C LEU A 43 5.03 15.70 -12.86
N PHE A 44 4.32 16.63 -13.48
CA PHE A 44 2.96 16.94 -13.07
C PHE A 44 1.95 16.04 -13.79
N VAL A 45 1.00 15.50 -13.03
CA VAL A 45 -0.08 14.67 -13.57
C VAL A 45 -1.43 15.33 -13.33
N PRO A 46 -1.98 16.03 -14.30
CA PRO A 46 -3.29 16.65 -14.16
C PRO A 46 -4.38 15.59 -14.19
N ILE A 47 -5.18 15.53 -13.14
CA ILE A 47 -6.36 14.67 -13.07
C ILE A 47 -7.61 15.49 -13.38
N VAL A 48 -8.47 14.93 -14.23
CA VAL A 48 -9.80 15.48 -14.47
C VAL A 48 -10.73 14.97 -13.38
N GLY A 49 -11.09 15.85 -12.46
CA GLY A 49 -12.03 15.55 -11.38
C GLY A 49 -13.44 16.07 -11.70
N GLU A 50 -14.41 15.68 -10.89
CA GLU A 50 -15.83 16.10 -11.07
C GLU A 50 -16.03 17.62 -11.08
N ARG A 51 -15.24 18.37 -10.29
CA ARG A 51 -15.38 19.82 -10.11
C ARG A 51 -14.30 20.64 -10.80
N VAL A 52 -13.15 20.04 -11.04
CA VAL A 52 -11.96 20.75 -11.52
C VAL A 52 -11.18 19.88 -12.50
N ASP A 53 -10.92 20.43 -13.69
CA ASP A 53 -9.92 19.91 -14.61
C ASP A 53 -8.54 20.50 -14.26
N ALA A 54 -7.63 19.65 -13.76
CA ALA A 54 -6.31 20.10 -13.31
C ALA A 54 -5.37 20.51 -14.46
N HIS A 55 -5.73 20.26 -15.73
CA HIS A 55 -4.94 20.73 -16.88
C HIS A 55 -4.79 22.26 -16.90
N LYS A 56 -5.76 23.00 -16.33
CA LYS A 56 -5.65 24.48 -16.21
C LYS A 56 -4.46 24.95 -15.39
N PHE A 57 -3.88 24.09 -14.55
CA PHE A 57 -2.73 24.42 -13.73
C PHE A 57 -1.38 24.16 -14.40
N ILE A 58 -1.37 23.55 -15.60
CA ILE A 58 -0.13 23.21 -16.32
C ILE A 58 0.78 24.45 -16.48
N PRO A 59 0.32 25.64 -16.93
CA PRO A 59 1.19 26.78 -17.08
C PRO A 59 1.89 27.18 -15.77
N GLN A 60 1.12 27.26 -14.67
CA GLN A 60 1.65 27.56 -13.34
C GLN A 60 2.71 26.57 -12.87
N VAL A 61 2.48 25.28 -13.12
CA VAL A 61 3.39 24.20 -12.72
C VAL A 61 4.69 24.25 -13.53
N MET A 62 4.61 24.55 -14.82
CA MET A 62 5.79 24.70 -15.66
C MET A 62 6.61 25.95 -15.29
N GLU A 63 5.96 27.06 -14.95
CA GLU A 63 6.62 28.27 -14.39
C GLU A 63 7.33 27.97 -13.07
N ALA A 64 6.81 27.05 -12.23
CA ALA A 64 7.44 26.59 -11.01
C ALA A 64 8.65 25.66 -11.25
N GLY A 65 8.98 25.34 -12.50
CA GLY A 65 10.17 24.58 -12.90
C GLY A 65 9.97 23.08 -13.05
N ALA A 66 8.73 22.61 -13.14
CA ALA A 66 8.49 21.19 -13.44
C ALA A 66 9.22 20.77 -14.72
N LEU A 67 9.73 19.53 -14.75
CA LEU A 67 10.44 19.01 -15.91
C LEU A 67 9.48 18.75 -17.08
N ALA A 68 8.32 18.18 -16.78
CA ALA A 68 7.30 17.84 -17.77
C ALA A 68 5.91 17.71 -17.14
N THR A 69 4.90 17.62 -17.98
CA THR A 69 3.53 17.29 -17.56
C THR A 69 2.97 16.13 -18.40
N LEU A 70 2.02 15.37 -17.84
CA LEU A 70 1.10 14.59 -18.66
C LEU A 70 -0.01 15.51 -19.21
N SER A 71 -0.68 15.08 -20.27
CA SER A 71 -1.88 15.74 -20.76
C SER A 71 -2.77 14.74 -21.49
N GLU A 72 -4.08 14.80 -21.28
CA GLU A 72 -5.06 13.99 -22.02
C GLU A 72 -5.41 14.61 -23.39
N ARG A 73 -4.87 15.79 -23.69
CA ARG A 73 -5.09 16.53 -24.94
C ARG A 73 -3.77 17.08 -25.51
N ILE A 74 -3.78 17.41 -26.78
CA ILE A 74 -2.67 18.13 -27.40
C ILE A 74 -2.66 19.54 -26.84
N LEU A 75 -1.48 19.99 -26.39
CA LEU A 75 -1.26 21.35 -25.90
C LEU A 75 -0.72 22.20 -27.07
N GLU A 76 -1.58 23.09 -27.57
CA GLU A 76 -1.20 23.99 -28.64
C GLU A 76 -0.16 25.00 -28.14
N ASN A 77 0.91 25.21 -28.93
CA ASN A 77 2.00 26.16 -28.64
C ASN A 77 2.74 25.90 -27.31
N ALA A 78 2.76 24.65 -26.80
CA ALA A 78 3.57 24.32 -25.64
C ALA A 78 5.07 24.42 -25.99
N ASP A 79 5.81 25.22 -25.22
CA ASP A 79 7.26 25.41 -25.31
C ASP A 79 8.02 24.56 -24.26
N PHE A 80 7.34 23.61 -23.64
CA PHE A 80 7.83 22.72 -22.60
C PHE A 80 7.53 21.24 -22.92
N PRO A 81 8.29 20.29 -22.33
CA PRO A 81 8.05 18.87 -22.51
C PRO A 81 6.72 18.42 -21.94
N TYR A 82 5.96 17.61 -22.69
CA TYR A 82 4.80 16.90 -22.15
C TYR A 82 4.61 15.55 -22.82
N ILE A 83 3.91 14.64 -22.13
CA ILE A 83 3.52 13.34 -22.64
C ILE A 83 1.99 13.32 -22.79
N LYS A 84 1.52 13.22 -24.03
CA LYS A 84 0.09 13.05 -24.30
C LYS A 84 -0.30 11.61 -24.02
N VAL A 85 -1.27 11.40 -23.13
CA VAL A 85 -1.81 10.10 -22.74
C VAL A 85 -3.31 10.03 -23.01
N GLU A 86 -3.86 8.83 -23.02
CA GLU A 86 -5.32 8.65 -23.14
C GLU A 86 -6.04 8.97 -21.82
N SER A 87 -5.45 8.55 -20.69
CA SER A 87 -5.97 8.80 -19.33
C SER A 87 -4.82 9.06 -18.35
N SER A 88 -4.83 10.22 -17.74
CA SER A 88 -3.88 10.59 -16.68
C SER A 88 -3.98 9.68 -15.46
N LEU A 89 -5.19 9.26 -15.12
CA LEU A 89 -5.42 8.34 -13.99
C LEU A 89 -4.85 6.95 -14.28
N GLN A 90 -4.99 6.44 -15.51
CA GLN A 90 -4.38 5.17 -15.89
C GLN A 90 -2.86 5.29 -15.93
N ALA A 91 -2.33 6.37 -16.51
CA ALA A 91 -0.89 6.62 -16.57
C ALA A 91 -0.24 6.66 -15.18
N VAL A 92 -0.87 7.29 -14.19
CA VAL A 92 -0.39 7.29 -12.79
C VAL A 92 -0.24 5.86 -12.25
N LYS A 93 -1.20 4.99 -12.53
CA LYS A 93 -1.15 3.58 -12.09
C LYS A 93 -0.03 2.81 -12.77
N ASP A 94 0.12 2.96 -14.08
CA ASP A 94 1.14 2.28 -14.87
C ASP A 94 2.56 2.74 -14.46
N ILE A 95 2.75 4.04 -14.23
CA ILE A 95 4.02 4.59 -13.72
C ILE A 95 4.33 4.04 -12.33
N ALA A 96 3.34 3.97 -11.43
CA ALA A 96 3.55 3.46 -10.09
C ALA A 96 3.92 1.97 -10.08
N GLU A 97 3.24 1.15 -10.90
CA GLU A 97 3.59 -0.25 -11.09
C GLU A 97 5.04 -0.38 -11.60
N PHE A 98 5.40 0.34 -12.64
CA PHE A 98 6.75 0.33 -13.20
C PHE A 98 7.80 0.76 -12.16
N TYR A 99 7.57 1.88 -11.46
CA TYR A 99 8.52 2.40 -10.48
C TYR A 99 8.75 1.44 -9.32
N LEU A 100 7.68 0.86 -8.75
CA LEU A 100 7.80 -0.08 -7.65
C LEU A 100 8.59 -1.34 -8.05
N GLN A 101 8.42 -1.82 -9.30
CA GLN A 101 9.20 -2.94 -9.82
C GLN A 101 10.68 -2.62 -9.99
N GLN A 102 11.06 -1.35 -10.26
CA GLN A 102 12.47 -0.95 -10.35
C GLN A 102 13.17 -0.97 -8.98
N LEU A 103 12.44 -0.72 -7.90
CA LEU A 103 12.98 -0.70 -6.53
C LEU A 103 13.27 -2.10 -5.99
N GLN A 104 12.55 -3.12 -6.47
CA GLN A 104 12.70 -4.53 -6.06
C GLN A 104 12.63 -4.76 -4.54
N ILE A 105 11.88 -3.94 -3.83
CA ILE A 105 11.68 -4.07 -2.38
C ILE A 105 10.43 -4.92 -2.08
N PRO A 106 10.41 -5.66 -0.97
CA PRO A 106 9.22 -6.37 -0.55
C PRO A 106 8.09 -5.43 -0.16
N VAL A 107 6.86 -5.88 -0.43
CA VAL A 107 5.63 -5.14 -0.15
C VAL A 107 4.72 -5.96 0.76
N VAL A 108 4.27 -5.36 1.85
CA VAL A 108 3.18 -5.87 2.68
C VAL A 108 1.91 -5.13 2.30
N GLY A 109 0.98 -5.83 1.64
CA GLY A 109 -0.34 -5.30 1.27
C GLY A 109 -1.36 -5.60 2.36
N ILE A 110 -2.07 -4.58 2.84
CA ILE A 110 -3.04 -4.71 3.93
C ILE A 110 -4.42 -4.29 3.47
N THR A 111 -5.40 -5.17 3.65
CA THR A 111 -6.82 -4.85 3.44
C THR A 111 -7.69 -5.39 4.57
N GLY A 112 -8.99 -5.14 4.50
CA GLY A 112 -9.99 -5.57 5.46
C GLY A 112 -11.15 -4.59 5.52
N SER A 113 -12.23 -4.94 6.16
CA SER A 113 -13.40 -4.06 6.30
C SER A 113 -13.12 -2.93 7.29
N VAL A 114 -12.54 -3.26 8.44
CA VAL A 114 -12.12 -2.32 9.48
C VAL A 114 -10.72 -2.64 10.00
N GLY A 115 -10.07 -1.69 10.65
CA GLY A 115 -8.77 -1.88 11.30
C GLY A 115 -7.54 -1.80 10.38
N LYS A 116 -7.70 -1.63 9.07
CA LYS A 116 -6.58 -1.53 8.11
C LYS A 116 -5.50 -0.55 8.54
N THR A 117 -5.90 0.67 8.85
CA THR A 117 -4.97 1.75 9.22
C THR A 117 -4.23 1.45 10.51
N SER A 118 -4.93 1.00 11.55
CA SER A 118 -4.30 0.61 12.81
C SER A 118 -3.36 -0.58 12.64
N THR A 119 -3.76 -1.61 11.89
CA THR A 119 -2.90 -2.77 11.59
C THR A 119 -1.64 -2.33 10.82
N LYS A 120 -1.79 -1.46 9.81
CA LYS A 120 -0.68 -0.87 9.06
C LYS A 120 0.31 -0.16 9.99
N GLU A 121 -0.19 0.63 10.94
CA GLU A 121 0.67 1.35 11.89
C GLU A 121 1.51 0.40 12.74
N VAL A 122 0.88 -0.66 13.30
CA VAL A 122 1.58 -1.64 14.14
C VAL A 122 2.58 -2.46 13.30
N ILE A 123 2.19 -2.95 12.12
CA ILE A 123 3.09 -3.68 11.22
C ILE A 123 4.29 -2.81 10.83
N ALA A 124 4.06 -1.56 10.46
CA ALA A 124 5.14 -0.65 10.09
C ALA A 124 6.05 -0.32 11.28
N SER A 125 5.51 -0.19 12.49
CA SER A 125 6.30 0.01 13.71
C SER A 125 7.21 -1.19 13.98
N VAL A 126 6.68 -2.40 13.87
CA VAL A 126 7.47 -3.64 14.03
C VAL A 126 8.54 -3.75 12.96
N LEU A 127 8.21 -3.55 11.69
CA LEU A 127 9.19 -3.68 10.60
C LEU A 127 10.31 -2.64 10.67
N LYS A 128 10.05 -1.45 11.21
CA LYS A 128 11.05 -0.39 11.43
C LYS A 128 12.20 -0.78 12.36
N GLU A 129 11.99 -1.79 13.22
CA GLU A 129 13.04 -2.30 14.09
C GLU A 129 14.21 -2.97 13.31
N LYS A 130 13.97 -3.26 12.02
CA LYS A 130 14.98 -3.92 11.19
C LYS A 130 15.17 -3.26 9.83
N TYR A 131 14.13 -2.63 9.27
CA TYR A 131 14.11 -2.14 7.89
C TYR A 131 13.75 -0.65 7.82
N ARG A 132 14.32 0.06 6.86
CA ARG A 132 13.80 1.38 6.46
C ARG A 132 12.46 1.17 5.77
N THR A 133 11.40 1.46 6.52
CA THR A 133 10.03 1.11 6.17
C THR A 133 9.25 2.34 5.72
N LEU A 134 8.77 2.36 4.47
CA LEU A 134 7.76 3.32 4.04
C LEU A 134 6.36 2.73 4.25
N LYS A 135 5.42 3.55 4.70
CA LYS A 135 4.01 3.16 4.83
C LYS A 135 3.06 4.15 4.18
N THR A 136 1.86 3.68 3.83
CA THR A 136 0.75 4.54 3.42
C THR A 136 0.47 5.60 4.48
N GLN A 137 0.42 6.87 4.08
CA GLN A 137 0.01 7.98 4.94
C GLN A 137 -1.49 8.25 4.83
N GLY A 138 -2.12 8.57 5.98
CA GLY A 138 -3.55 8.86 6.00
C GLY A 138 -4.37 7.76 5.32
N ASN A 139 -5.24 8.17 4.41
CA ASN A 139 -6.15 7.31 3.64
C ASN A 139 -5.77 7.20 2.14
N PHE A 140 -4.47 7.35 1.80
CA PHE A 140 -3.98 7.17 0.43
C PHE A 140 -3.96 5.69 0.02
N ASN A 141 -5.12 5.03 0.07
CA ASN A 141 -5.29 3.59 -0.06
C ASN A 141 -6.16 3.16 -1.25
N ASN A 142 -6.59 4.10 -2.09
CA ASN A 142 -7.40 3.87 -3.28
C ASN A 142 -6.57 3.93 -4.58
N GLU A 143 -7.22 3.85 -5.74
CA GLU A 143 -6.57 3.79 -7.06
C GLU A 143 -5.72 5.03 -7.43
N LEU A 144 -5.90 6.16 -6.76
CA LEU A 144 -5.04 7.33 -6.89
C LEU A 144 -4.06 7.44 -5.72
N GLY A 145 -4.51 7.17 -4.51
CA GLY A 145 -3.70 7.29 -3.29
C GLY A 145 -2.55 6.30 -3.21
N LEU A 146 -2.77 5.04 -3.61
CA LEU A 146 -1.72 4.02 -3.63
C LEU A 146 -0.55 4.41 -4.55
N PRO A 147 -0.76 4.81 -5.83
CA PRO A 147 0.29 5.36 -6.67
C PRO A 147 1.07 6.51 -6.04
N LEU A 148 0.36 7.48 -5.44
CA LEU A 148 1.00 8.62 -4.77
C LEU A 148 1.84 8.19 -3.55
N THR A 149 1.45 7.12 -2.86
CA THR A 149 2.26 6.51 -1.82
C THR A 149 3.52 5.87 -2.39
N VAL A 150 3.39 5.13 -3.49
CA VAL A 150 4.52 4.48 -4.20
C VAL A 150 5.54 5.53 -4.67
N PHE A 151 5.11 6.68 -5.17
CA PHE A 151 6.03 7.74 -5.62
C PHE A 151 6.84 8.39 -4.50
N ARG A 152 6.54 8.10 -3.24
CA ARG A 152 7.33 8.55 -2.09
C ARG A 152 8.47 7.60 -1.76
N LEU A 153 8.47 6.38 -2.26
CA LEU A 153 9.58 5.44 -2.10
C LEU A 153 10.86 5.99 -2.72
N ARG A 154 11.98 5.65 -2.10
CA ARG A 154 13.34 6.00 -2.53
C ARG A 154 14.21 4.74 -2.51
N ASP A 155 15.39 4.84 -3.10
CA ASP A 155 16.35 3.72 -3.20
C ASP A 155 16.83 3.21 -1.83
N GLU A 156 16.74 4.05 -0.78
CA GLU A 156 17.08 3.69 0.59
C GLU A 156 15.97 2.93 1.34
N ASP A 157 14.72 2.94 0.85
CA ASP A 157 13.63 2.18 1.47
C ASP A 157 13.83 0.69 1.22
N GLU A 158 13.64 -0.12 2.26
CA GLU A 158 13.90 -1.56 2.23
C GLU A 158 12.63 -2.40 2.25
N ILE A 159 11.50 -1.83 2.65
CA ILE A 159 10.18 -2.47 2.67
C ILE A 159 9.07 -1.44 2.62
N ALA A 160 7.97 -1.78 1.93
CA ALA A 160 6.78 -0.94 1.87
C ALA A 160 5.58 -1.61 2.54
N VAL A 161 4.83 -0.86 3.35
CA VAL A 161 3.56 -1.29 3.97
C VAL A 161 2.42 -0.49 3.35
N LEU A 162 1.68 -1.12 2.45
CA LEU A 162 0.68 -0.48 1.62
C LEU A 162 -0.74 -0.86 2.05
N GLU A 163 -1.51 0.12 2.52
CA GLU A 163 -2.94 -0.04 2.80
C GLU A 163 -3.73 0.00 1.50
N MET A 164 -4.66 -0.95 1.33
CA MET A 164 -5.50 -1.09 0.14
C MET A 164 -6.98 -1.10 0.53
N GLY A 165 -7.67 -0.01 0.19
CA GLY A 165 -9.10 0.19 0.40
C GLY A 165 -9.87 0.03 -0.90
N ILE A 166 -11.01 -0.66 -0.85
CA ILE A 166 -11.88 -0.88 -2.00
C ILE A 166 -13.34 -0.68 -1.64
N SER A 167 -14.12 -0.31 -2.62
CA SER A 167 -15.58 -0.14 -2.56
C SER A 167 -16.32 -1.06 -3.54
N ASP A 168 -15.65 -1.58 -4.58
CA ASP A 168 -16.25 -2.38 -5.63
C ASP A 168 -15.35 -3.54 -6.08
N PHE A 169 -15.92 -4.48 -6.83
CA PHE A 169 -15.19 -5.58 -7.45
C PHE A 169 -14.15 -5.08 -8.46
N GLY A 170 -13.02 -5.77 -8.54
CA GLY A 170 -11.94 -5.44 -9.47
C GLY A 170 -11.03 -4.31 -9.02
N GLU A 171 -11.44 -3.43 -8.08
CA GLU A 171 -10.57 -2.39 -7.52
C GLU A 171 -9.34 -3.01 -6.84
N MET A 172 -9.54 -4.05 -6.03
CA MET A 172 -8.43 -4.75 -5.39
C MET A 172 -7.48 -5.38 -6.40
N THR A 173 -7.99 -5.92 -7.49
CA THR A 173 -7.16 -6.46 -8.58
C THR A 173 -6.26 -5.38 -9.16
N ARG A 174 -6.78 -4.15 -9.38
CA ARG A 174 -6.00 -3.02 -9.91
C ARG A 174 -4.95 -2.52 -8.91
N LEU A 175 -5.30 -2.43 -7.61
CA LEU A 175 -4.35 -2.07 -6.56
C LEU A 175 -3.25 -3.13 -6.39
N ALA A 176 -3.63 -4.40 -6.36
CA ALA A 176 -2.69 -5.51 -6.22
C ALA A 176 -1.74 -5.62 -7.42
N LYS A 177 -2.19 -5.28 -8.64
CA LYS A 177 -1.34 -5.22 -9.83
C LYS A 177 -0.21 -4.20 -9.66
N ILE A 178 -0.50 -3.03 -9.08
CA ILE A 178 0.50 -2.00 -8.79
C ILE A 178 1.46 -2.47 -7.70
N ALA A 179 0.91 -2.96 -6.58
CA ALA A 179 1.65 -3.27 -5.37
C ALA A 179 2.46 -4.57 -5.46
N ARG A 180 1.97 -5.58 -6.19
CA ARG A 180 2.57 -6.94 -6.31
C ARG A 180 3.09 -7.45 -4.97
N PRO A 181 2.22 -7.61 -3.97
CA PRO A 181 2.65 -7.85 -2.59
C PRO A 181 3.42 -9.16 -2.44
N ASN A 182 4.42 -9.13 -1.54
CA ASN A 182 5.10 -10.33 -1.03
C ASN A 182 4.33 -10.93 0.15
N THR A 183 3.60 -10.09 0.88
CA THR A 183 2.74 -10.52 1.99
C THR A 183 1.40 -9.82 1.90
N CYS A 184 0.31 -10.61 1.93
CA CYS A 184 -1.05 -10.12 1.98
C CYS A 184 -1.61 -10.28 3.39
N VAL A 185 -2.11 -9.20 3.99
CA VAL A 185 -2.77 -9.23 5.31
C VAL A 185 -4.23 -8.84 5.14
N ILE A 186 -5.17 -9.66 5.62
CA ILE A 186 -6.59 -9.33 5.68
C ILE A 186 -7.06 -9.33 7.12
N THR A 187 -7.53 -8.17 7.61
CA THR A 187 -7.87 -7.99 9.02
C THR A 187 -9.21 -8.61 9.41
N ASN A 188 -10.23 -8.43 8.58
CA ASN A 188 -11.57 -8.98 8.77
C ASN A 188 -12.47 -8.79 7.55
N ILE A 189 -13.61 -9.51 7.53
CA ILE A 189 -14.68 -9.43 6.52
C ILE A 189 -15.96 -8.97 7.22
N GLY A 190 -16.19 -7.67 7.22
CA GLY A 190 -17.40 -7.04 7.76
C GLY A 190 -18.45 -6.75 6.70
N THR A 191 -19.34 -5.80 7.02
CA THR A 191 -20.50 -5.40 6.20
C THR A 191 -20.32 -4.07 5.47
N CYS A 192 -19.05 -3.70 5.15
CA CYS A 192 -18.77 -2.49 4.41
C CYS A 192 -19.10 -2.63 2.90
N HIS A 193 -19.56 -1.55 2.26
CA HIS A 193 -19.82 -1.46 0.81
C HIS A 193 -20.77 -2.54 0.27
N LEU A 194 -21.78 -2.96 1.07
CA LEU A 194 -22.75 -3.99 0.65
C LEU A 194 -23.59 -3.56 -0.55
N GLU A 195 -23.78 -2.25 -0.75
CA GLU A 195 -24.46 -1.71 -1.93
C GLU A 195 -23.80 -2.14 -3.26
N ASN A 196 -22.48 -2.32 -3.27
CA ASN A 196 -21.72 -2.72 -4.45
C ASN A 196 -21.34 -4.21 -4.40
N LEU A 197 -21.05 -4.72 -3.21
CA LEU A 197 -20.50 -6.08 -3.02
C LEU A 197 -21.56 -7.12 -2.67
N GLY A 198 -22.80 -6.69 -2.40
CA GLY A 198 -23.96 -7.55 -2.13
C GLY A 198 -24.00 -8.02 -0.68
N ASP A 199 -23.12 -8.95 -0.31
CA ASP A 199 -23.07 -9.56 1.01
C ASP A 199 -21.62 -9.76 1.50
N ARG A 200 -21.44 -10.41 2.65
CA ARG A 200 -20.12 -10.70 3.20
C ARG A 200 -19.31 -11.68 2.34
N ASP A 201 -19.94 -12.53 1.56
CA ASP A 201 -19.24 -13.40 0.62
C ASP A 201 -18.70 -12.60 -0.57
N GLY A 202 -19.46 -11.62 -1.03
CA GLY A 202 -18.98 -10.63 -2.00
C GLY A 202 -17.82 -9.79 -1.46
N VAL A 203 -17.88 -9.37 -0.19
CA VAL A 203 -16.77 -8.66 0.47
C VAL A 203 -15.52 -9.54 0.56
N LEU A 204 -15.67 -10.81 0.95
CA LEU A 204 -14.57 -11.77 0.96
C LEU A 204 -13.96 -11.93 -0.45
N LYS A 205 -14.79 -12.16 -1.46
CA LYS A 205 -14.37 -12.32 -2.85
C LYS A 205 -13.61 -11.09 -3.35
N ALA A 206 -14.12 -9.89 -3.10
CA ALA A 206 -13.47 -8.64 -3.52
C ALA A 206 -12.13 -8.41 -2.82
N LYS A 207 -12.02 -8.69 -1.51
CA LYS A 207 -10.77 -8.50 -0.77
C LYS A 207 -9.72 -9.55 -1.09
N THR A 208 -10.12 -10.80 -1.33
CA THR A 208 -9.18 -11.87 -1.72
C THR A 208 -8.64 -11.72 -3.14
N GLU A 209 -9.16 -10.79 -3.94
CA GLU A 209 -8.53 -10.40 -5.20
C GLU A 209 -7.07 -9.89 -5.02
N ILE A 210 -6.68 -9.46 -3.80
CA ILE A 210 -5.30 -9.08 -3.48
C ILE A 210 -4.31 -10.23 -3.78
N PHE A 211 -4.74 -11.48 -3.71
CA PHE A 211 -3.90 -12.63 -3.95
C PHE A 211 -3.53 -12.81 -5.43
N LYS A 212 -4.29 -12.25 -6.38
CA LYS A 212 -4.05 -12.42 -7.82
C LYS A 212 -2.67 -11.95 -8.28
N TYR A 213 -2.04 -11.05 -7.53
CA TYR A 213 -0.71 -10.53 -7.81
C TYR A 213 0.28 -10.77 -6.67
N LEU A 214 -0.06 -11.69 -5.77
CA LEU A 214 0.86 -12.17 -4.74
C LEU A 214 2.10 -12.77 -5.40
N GLN A 215 3.29 -12.41 -4.93
CA GLN A 215 4.52 -12.99 -5.44
C GLN A 215 4.57 -14.50 -5.20
N LYS A 216 5.25 -15.24 -6.08
CA LYS A 216 5.25 -16.72 -6.08
C LYS A 216 5.67 -17.35 -4.74
N ASP A 217 6.64 -16.72 -4.05
CA ASP A 217 7.12 -17.14 -2.72
C ASP A 217 6.51 -16.25 -1.61
N GLY A 218 5.30 -15.75 -1.85
CA GLY A 218 4.64 -14.81 -0.97
C GLY A 218 3.95 -15.48 0.22
N HIS A 219 3.43 -14.64 1.12
CA HIS A 219 2.77 -15.07 2.35
C HIS A 219 1.36 -14.47 2.45
N ILE A 220 0.47 -15.23 3.07
CA ILE A 220 -0.91 -14.80 3.37
C ILE A 220 -1.07 -14.82 4.88
N VAL A 221 -1.51 -13.72 5.48
CA VAL A 221 -1.73 -13.57 6.92
C VAL A 221 -3.20 -13.17 7.14
N LEU A 222 -3.96 -14.01 7.79
CA LEU A 222 -5.41 -13.86 7.95
C LEU A 222 -5.84 -13.91 9.41
N ASN A 223 -6.87 -13.14 9.76
CA ASN A 223 -7.54 -13.27 11.04
C ASN A 223 -8.33 -14.59 11.08
N GLY A 224 -7.86 -15.54 11.86
CA GLY A 224 -8.45 -16.85 12.01
C GLY A 224 -9.73 -16.90 12.86
N ASP A 225 -10.04 -15.81 13.58
CA ASP A 225 -11.29 -15.69 14.34
C ASP A 225 -12.42 -15.05 13.50
N ASP A 226 -12.12 -14.60 12.28
CA ASP A 226 -13.12 -14.16 11.32
C ASP A 226 -13.73 -15.40 10.62
N ASP A 227 -15.05 -15.54 10.71
CA ASP A 227 -15.81 -16.69 10.21
C ASP A 227 -15.71 -16.89 8.67
N LYS A 228 -15.35 -15.83 7.94
CA LYS A 228 -15.15 -15.91 6.48
C LYS A 228 -13.69 -16.20 6.14
N LEU A 229 -12.74 -15.52 6.82
CA LEU A 229 -11.31 -15.69 6.54
C LEU A 229 -10.80 -17.07 6.95
N CYS A 230 -11.32 -17.67 8.06
CA CYS A 230 -10.93 -19.00 8.50
C CYS A 230 -11.29 -20.11 7.49
N MET A 231 -12.17 -19.82 6.52
CA MET A 231 -12.52 -20.74 5.43
C MET A 231 -11.49 -20.75 4.29
N VAL A 232 -10.62 -19.75 4.19
CA VAL A 232 -9.55 -19.68 3.18
C VAL A 232 -8.40 -20.61 3.60
N LYS A 233 -8.36 -21.82 3.06
CA LYS A 233 -7.37 -22.84 3.48
C LYS A 233 -6.05 -22.74 2.72
N GLU A 234 -6.09 -22.31 1.47
CA GLU A 234 -4.91 -22.09 0.65
C GLU A 234 -5.25 -21.23 -0.58
N TYR A 235 -4.25 -20.64 -1.19
CA TYR A 235 -4.31 -19.98 -2.47
C TYR A 235 -3.06 -20.36 -3.30
N GLU A 236 -3.27 -21.03 -4.44
CA GLU A 236 -2.18 -21.49 -5.33
C GLU A 236 -1.03 -22.24 -4.60
N GLY A 237 -1.38 -23.08 -3.62
CA GLY A 237 -0.42 -23.82 -2.82
C GLY A 237 0.14 -23.07 -1.60
N ILE A 238 -0.18 -21.78 -1.44
CA ILE A 238 0.24 -20.98 -0.30
C ILE A 238 -0.81 -21.11 0.81
N LYS A 239 -0.39 -21.66 1.95
CA LYS A 239 -1.24 -21.77 3.15
C LYS A 239 -1.17 -20.49 3.97
N PRO A 240 -2.32 -19.94 4.40
CA PRO A 240 -2.32 -18.80 5.29
C PRO A 240 -1.68 -19.07 6.65
N VAL A 241 -1.01 -18.06 7.20
CA VAL A 241 -0.68 -17.96 8.61
C VAL A 241 -1.88 -17.30 9.30
N PHE A 242 -2.51 -18.01 10.23
CA PHE A 242 -3.66 -17.50 10.97
C PHE A 242 -3.26 -16.86 12.28
N PHE A 243 -3.77 -15.68 12.53
CA PHE A 243 -3.69 -15.04 13.86
C PHE A 243 -5.08 -14.94 14.50
N GLY A 244 -5.13 -14.96 15.83
CA GLY A 244 -6.40 -14.89 16.57
C GLY A 244 -6.21 -15.05 18.07
N MET A 245 -7.31 -15.20 18.82
CA MET A 245 -7.27 -15.31 20.29
C MET A 245 -7.18 -16.76 20.78
N GLU A 246 -7.51 -17.71 19.93
CA GLU A 246 -7.52 -19.14 20.31
C GLU A 246 -6.16 -19.79 20.02
N ALA A 247 -5.76 -20.71 20.90
CA ALA A 247 -4.47 -21.40 20.84
C ALA A 247 -4.29 -22.37 19.64
N ASP A 248 -5.32 -22.55 18.83
CA ASP A 248 -5.28 -23.31 17.58
C ASP A 248 -4.75 -22.50 16.38
N LYS A 249 -4.46 -21.21 16.57
CA LYS A 249 -3.89 -20.32 15.55
C LYS A 249 -2.36 -20.36 15.57
N ASP A 250 -1.74 -20.01 14.44
CA ASP A 250 -0.27 -19.93 14.32
C ASP A 250 0.32 -18.83 15.20
N VAL A 251 -0.44 -17.72 15.37
CA VAL A 251 -0.11 -16.61 16.26
C VAL A 251 -1.33 -16.29 17.11
N TYR A 252 -1.20 -16.39 18.42
CA TYR A 252 -2.33 -16.13 19.30
C TYR A 252 -1.91 -15.41 20.59
N ALA A 253 -2.89 -14.87 21.35
CA ALA A 253 -2.65 -14.20 22.61
C ALA A 253 -3.51 -14.76 23.74
N ASP A 254 -2.89 -14.88 24.92
CA ASP A 254 -3.57 -15.12 26.19
C ASP A 254 -3.15 -14.09 27.26
N GLU A 255 -3.53 -14.27 28.52
CA GLU A 255 -3.24 -13.36 29.63
C GLU A 255 -3.61 -11.90 29.32
N ILE A 256 -4.67 -11.68 28.53
CA ILE A 256 -5.04 -10.36 28.02
C ILE A 256 -5.63 -9.52 29.15
N THR A 257 -5.04 -8.36 29.42
CA THR A 257 -5.46 -7.43 30.46
C THR A 257 -5.57 -6.01 29.91
N SER A 258 -6.70 -5.34 30.21
CA SER A 258 -6.87 -3.92 29.91
C SER A 258 -6.21 -3.05 30.96
N ARG A 259 -5.42 -2.08 30.52
CA ARG A 259 -4.83 -1.03 31.37
C ARG A 259 -5.58 0.30 31.25
N GLY A 260 -6.85 0.24 30.83
CA GLY A 260 -7.67 1.42 30.53
C GLY A 260 -7.08 2.25 29.39
N LEU A 261 -6.98 3.55 29.55
CA LEU A 261 -6.41 4.44 28.53
C LEU A 261 -4.91 4.22 28.23
N LYS A 262 -4.22 3.47 29.11
CA LYS A 262 -2.80 3.14 28.92
C LYS A 262 -2.58 1.95 27.97
N GLY A 263 -3.65 1.36 27.45
CA GLY A 263 -3.57 0.29 26.46
C GLY A 263 -3.90 -1.10 27.00
N MET A 264 -3.30 -2.11 26.40
CA MET A 264 -3.49 -3.53 26.69
C MET A 264 -2.16 -4.18 27.06
N THR A 265 -2.20 -5.25 27.84
CA THR A 265 -1.07 -6.17 28.05
C THR A 265 -1.54 -7.57 27.68
N CYS A 266 -0.71 -8.33 26.98
CA CYS A 266 -1.01 -9.72 26.66
C CYS A 266 0.27 -10.54 26.49
N ARG A 267 0.15 -11.86 26.58
CA ARG A 267 1.19 -12.80 26.16
C ARG A 267 0.91 -13.22 24.73
N ILE A 268 1.86 -13.00 23.84
CA ILE A 268 1.77 -13.38 22.42
C ILE A 268 2.59 -14.65 22.21
N HIS A 269 2.00 -15.63 21.51
CA HIS A 269 2.59 -16.93 21.20
C HIS A 269 2.78 -17.06 19.68
N ILE A 270 3.95 -17.60 19.26
CA ILE A 270 4.26 -17.92 17.87
C ILE A 270 5.36 -18.99 17.79
N GLY A 271 5.12 -20.08 17.02
CA GLY A 271 6.13 -21.08 16.74
C GLY A 271 6.71 -21.79 17.99
N GLY A 272 5.92 -21.92 19.05
CA GLY A 272 6.34 -22.52 20.32
C GLY A 272 7.08 -21.59 21.26
N GLU A 273 7.32 -20.34 20.87
CA GLU A 273 7.88 -19.28 21.69
C GLU A 273 6.78 -18.30 22.16
N SER A 274 7.05 -17.52 23.20
CA SER A 274 6.12 -16.47 23.63
C SER A 274 6.83 -15.29 24.28
N PHE A 275 6.15 -14.14 24.32
CA PHE A 275 6.61 -12.95 25.01
C PHE A 275 5.43 -12.11 25.54
N MET A 276 5.68 -11.37 26.61
CA MET A 276 4.74 -10.35 27.08
C MET A 276 4.89 -9.08 26.24
N ALA A 277 3.77 -8.49 25.84
CA ALA A 277 3.72 -7.24 25.12
C ALA A 277 2.82 -6.22 25.79
N ASP A 278 3.31 -4.99 25.92
CA ASP A 278 2.57 -3.82 26.35
C ASP A 278 2.15 -3.01 25.12
N ILE A 279 0.87 -3.07 24.76
CA ILE A 279 0.32 -2.36 23.60
C ILE A 279 -0.17 -0.99 24.09
N PRO A 280 0.41 0.15 23.64
CA PRO A 280 0.12 1.47 24.22
C PRO A 280 -1.24 2.06 23.82
N MET A 281 -2.08 1.31 23.14
CA MET A 281 -3.41 1.72 22.68
C MET A 281 -4.50 0.80 23.26
N PRO A 282 -5.65 1.37 23.69
CA PRO A 282 -6.72 0.60 24.31
C PRO A 282 -7.57 -0.18 23.28
N GLY A 283 -8.14 -1.27 23.74
CA GLY A 283 -9.12 -2.07 23.02
C GLY A 283 -8.57 -3.37 22.46
N ILE A 284 -9.41 -4.40 22.52
CA ILE A 284 -9.07 -5.77 22.09
C ILE A 284 -8.62 -5.85 20.61
N HIS A 285 -9.12 -4.96 19.77
CA HIS A 285 -8.71 -4.86 18.36
C HIS A 285 -7.23 -4.55 18.20
N MET A 286 -6.60 -3.87 19.17
CA MET A 286 -5.17 -3.60 19.14
C MET A 286 -4.34 -4.85 19.43
N VAL A 287 -4.89 -5.81 20.19
CA VAL A 287 -4.26 -7.13 20.33
C VAL A 287 -4.25 -7.87 19.00
N TYR A 288 -5.36 -7.88 18.26
CA TYR A 288 -5.38 -8.45 16.88
C TYR A 288 -4.35 -7.79 15.96
N ASN A 289 -4.19 -6.47 16.04
CA ASN A 289 -3.19 -5.76 15.24
C ASN A 289 -1.75 -6.18 15.62
N ALA A 290 -1.48 -6.36 16.92
CA ALA A 290 -0.20 -6.85 17.41
C ALA A 290 0.08 -8.30 16.98
N LEU A 291 -0.94 -9.17 16.95
CA LEU A 291 -0.82 -10.53 16.44
C LEU A 291 -0.50 -10.56 14.95
N ALA A 292 -1.20 -9.76 14.14
CA ALA A 292 -0.91 -9.62 12.71
C ALA A 292 0.52 -9.10 12.48
N ALA A 293 0.95 -8.09 13.26
CA ALA A 293 2.30 -7.55 13.18
C ALA A 293 3.37 -8.56 13.62
N THR A 294 3.07 -9.41 14.62
CA THR A 294 3.95 -10.50 15.04
C THR A 294 4.14 -11.52 13.93
N ALA A 295 3.05 -11.94 13.26
CA ALA A 295 3.12 -12.84 12.12
C ALA A 295 4.00 -12.26 11.00
N VAL A 296 3.75 -11.01 10.60
CA VAL A 296 4.54 -10.31 9.57
C VAL A 296 5.99 -10.14 10.00
N GLY A 297 6.25 -9.71 11.23
CA GLY A 297 7.62 -9.55 11.76
C GLY A 297 8.43 -10.85 11.68
N ARG A 298 7.84 -11.99 12.02
CA ARG A 298 8.51 -13.30 11.89
C ARG A 298 8.76 -13.72 10.45
N ILE A 299 7.81 -13.45 9.54
CA ILE A 299 8.00 -13.69 8.10
C ILE A 299 9.23 -12.94 7.58
N TYR A 300 9.45 -11.70 8.02
CA TYR A 300 10.61 -10.89 7.63
C TYR A 300 11.84 -11.07 8.54
N GLY A 301 11.83 -12.09 9.40
CA GLY A 301 13.01 -12.51 10.17
C GLY A 301 13.39 -11.56 11.30
N LEU A 302 12.43 -10.87 11.92
CA LEU A 302 12.64 -10.13 13.14
C LEU A 302 12.71 -11.07 14.34
N THR A 303 13.51 -10.73 15.32
CA THR A 303 13.53 -11.41 16.62
C THR A 303 12.28 -11.06 17.43
N LEU A 304 11.94 -11.90 18.42
CA LEU A 304 10.81 -11.59 19.30
C LEU A 304 11.02 -10.30 20.09
N GLU A 305 12.26 -9.96 20.43
CA GLU A 305 12.60 -8.71 21.10
C GLU A 305 12.33 -7.50 20.19
N GLN A 306 12.72 -7.55 18.93
CA GLN A 306 12.42 -6.51 17.94
C GLN A 306 10.91 -6.36 17.73
N ILE A 307 10.18 -7.48 17.60
CA ILE A 307 8.72 -7.47 17.44
C ILE A 307 8.06 -6.83 18.66
N ARG A 308 8.46 -7.25 19.87
CA ARG A 308 7.97 -6.68 21.11
C ARG A 308 8.22 -5.17 21.16
N HIS A 309 9.45 -4.75 20.94
CA HIS A 309 9.82 -3.33 20.97
C HIS A 309 9.01 -2.51 19.98
N GLY A 310 8.84 -2.99 18.75
CA GLY A 310 8.04 -2.32 17.72
C GLY A 310 6.55 -2.22 18.07
N ILE A 311 6.00 -3.18 18.84
CA ILE A 311 4.61 -3.12 19.36
C ILE A 311 4.51 -2.09 20.49
N GLU A 312 5.48 -2.07 21.40
CA GLU A 312 5.48 -1.23 22.60
C GLU A 312 5.77 0.26 22.32
N THR A 313 6.40 0.56 21.19
CA THR A 313 6.81 1.93 20.77
C THR A 313 5.91 2.56 19.71
N LEU A 314 4.71 2.03 19.51
CA LEU A 314 3.71 2.48 18.53
C LEU A 314 3.31 3.96 18.69
#